data_2e19eeb352b6aea93ce3f73e9377030b
#
_entry.id   2e19eeb352b6aea93ce3f73e9377030b
#
_cell.length_a   1.000
_cell.length_b   1.000
_cell.length_c   1.000
_cell.angle_alpha   90.00
_cell.angle_beta   90.00
_cell.angle_gamma   90.00
#
_symmetry.space_group_name_H-M   'P 1'
#
loop_
_entity.id
_entity.type
_entity.pdbx_description
1 polymer ?
#
loop_
_entity_poly.entity_id
_entity_poly.type
_entity_poly.pdbx_seq_one_letter_code
_entity_poly.pdbx_strand_id
1 'polypeptide(L)'
;MKELQDIHRLLKAGTGPLALATLVRVEGSSYRRPGARLLTDGHRVLRGSLSGGCLEGEVLGRAREVLADGAPRLLAYDLRGDADLVWGSGMGCEGVLTVRVERLSGVPPWMATVMAEWEVRRSVRLALSSGADEAPRILAEAEHSPGAVEELPPPLALWLWGGDEDTRLLVDLAKGLGWCVGVVDHRPAFVTRERFPSADTLQAGHPAQVVPALPLDARSGAVLLTHNYLKDQETLRHLLATSVGYVGLMGSRARCARMVAGLGITDPRLRAPVGLDLGSRAPEAVALAILAEVQAALLGGSGRPLSEAR
;
A
#
# COMPACT_ATOMS: atom_id res chain seq x y z
N MET A 1 -3.58 -2.41 1.62
CA MET A 1 -3.42 -2.37 0.15
C MET A 1 -2.55 -3.51 -0.35
N LYS A 2 -1.31 -3.68 0.09
CA LYS A 2 -0.45 -4.80 -0.34
C LYS A 2 -1.08 -6.19 -0.08
N GLU A 3 -1.68 -6.39 1.08
CA GLU A 3 -2.40 -7.62 1.41
C GLU A 3 -3.46 -7.96 0.35
N LEU A 4 -4.27 -6.99 -0.06
CA LEU A 4 -5.31 -7.19 -1.08
C LEU A 4 -4.72 -7.46 -2.47
N GLN A 5 -3.63 -6.78 -2.84
CA GLN A 5 -2.90 -7.06 -4.10
C GLN A 5 -2.33 -8.48 -4.12
N ASP A 6 -1.75 -8.93 -3.00
CA ASP A 6 -1.17 -10.27 -2.90
C ASP A 6 -2.27 -11.35 -2.94
N ILE A 7 -3.40 -11.13 -2.26
CA ILE A 7 -4.59 -12.01 -2.32
C ILE A 7 -5.11 -12.09 -3.76
N HIS A 8 -5.31 -10.95 -4.42
CA HIS A 8 -5.73 -10.90 -5.83
C HIS A 8 -4.80 -11.70 -6.74
N ARG A 9 -3.46 -11.56 -6.56
CA ARG A 9 -2.47 -12.29 -7.36
C ARG A 9 -2.58 -13.79 -7.18
N LEU A 10 -2.76 -14.26 -5.95
CA LEU A 10 -2.93 -15.70 -5.64
C LEU A 10 -4.24 -16.25 -6.24
N LEU A 11 -5.35 -15.52 -6.12
CA LEU A 11 -6.63 -15.92 -6.71
C LEU A 11 -6.57 -15.95 -8.25
N LYS A 12 -5.86 -15.02 -8.87
CA LYS A 12 -5.66 -14.96 -10.31
C LYS A 12 -4.78 -16.11 -10.83
N ALA A 13 -3.85 -16.61 -10.00
CA ALA A 13 -2.99 -17.75 -10.36
C ALA A 13 -3.74 -19.08 -10.42
N GLY A 14 -4.95 -19.19 -9.84
CA GLY A 14 -5.87 -20.31 -10.06
C GLY A 14 -5.44 -21.66 -9.51
N THR A 15 -4.92 -21.71 -8.27
CA THR A 15 -4.44 -22.96 -7.64
C THR A 15 -5.57 -23.86 -7.07
N GLY A 16 -6.83 -23.58 -7.38
CA GLY A 16 -8.03 -24.26 -6.86
C GLY A 16 -8.86 -23.36 -5.94
N PRO A 17 -9.96 -23.89 -5.36
CA PRO A 17 -10.78 -23.10 -4.44
C PRO A 17 -10.00 -22.75 -3.16
N LEU A 18 -10.08 -21.50 -2.75
CA LEU A 18 -9.47 -20.98 -1.53
C LEU A 18 -10.57 -20.39 -0.62
N ALA A 19 -10.31 -20.32 0.68
CA ALA A 19 -11.19 -19.63 1.60
C ALA A 19 -10.62 -18.25 1.92
N LEU A 20 -11.49 -17.24 1.84
CA LEU A 20 -11.21 -15.88 2.28
C LEU A 20 -11.96 -15.61 3.58
N ALA A 21 -11.23 -15.35 4.64
CA ALA A 21 -11.77 -14.86 5.89
C ALA A 21 -11.58 -13.33 5.94
N THR A 22 -12.66 -12.60 6.19
CA THR A 22 -12.67 -11.13 6.30
C THR A 22 -13.22 -10.71 7.65
N LEU A 23 -12.49 -9.85 8.36
CA LEU A 23 -12.97 -9.20 9.58
C LEU A 23 -14.00 -8.15 9.17
N VAL A 24 -15.28 -8.39 9.46
CA VAL A 24 -16.37 -7.52 9.00
C VAL A 24 -16.90 -6.60 10.11
N ARG A 25 -16.68 -6.93 11.38
CA ARG A 25 -17.10 -6.12 12.52
C ARG A 25 -16.15 -6.29 13.70
N VAL A 26 -15.93 -5.20 14.43
CA VAL A 26 -15.18 -5.16 15.69
C VAL A 26 -15.99 -4.37 16.70
N GLU A 27 -16.21 -4.93 17.87
CA GLU A 27 -16.76 -4.26 19.04
C GLU A 27 -15.70 -4.27 20.15
N GLY A 28 -15.36 -3.11 20.71
CA GLY A 28 -14.26 -2.97 21.66
C GLY A 28 -12.90 -2.79 20.98
N SER A 29 -11.83 -3.27 21.63
CA SER A 29 -10.45 -3.13 21.13
C SER A 29 -10.00 -4.34 20.32
N SER A 30 -9.30 -4.10 19.23
CA SER A 30 -8.72 -5.15 18.39
C SER A 30 -7.42 -4.69 17.72
N TYR A 31 -6.50 -5.62 17.52
CA TYR A 31 -5.25 -5.38 16.80
C TYR A 31 -5.50 -4.99 15.33
N ARG A 32 -6.52 -5.59 14.70
CA ARG A 32 -6.89 -5.30 13.29
C ARG A 32 -8.25 -4.61 13.24
N ARG A 33 -8.49 -3.91 12.16
CA ARG A 33 -9.76 -3.21 11.89
C ARG A 33 -10.61 -3.98 10.88
N PRO A 34 -11.92 -3.74 10.78
CA PRO A 34 -12.75 -4.26 9.69
C PRO A 34 -12.08 -4.02 8.34
N GLY A 35 -12.16 -5.01 7.44
CA GLY A 35 -11.43 -5.06 6.19
C GLY A 35 -10.13 -5.89 6.24
N ALA A 36 -9.63 -6.28 7.41
CA ALA A 36 -8.51 -7.22 7.52
C ALA A 36 -8.91 -8.60 6.93
N ARG A 37 -8.00 -9.19 6.19
CA ARG A 37 -8.27 -10.43 5.44
C ARG A 37 -7.20 -11.49 5.69
N LEU A 38 -7.63 -12.75 5.55
CA LEU A 38 -6.78 -13.93 5.58
C LEU A 38 -7.21 -14.87 4.46
N LEU A 39 -6.30 -15.21 3.56
CA LEU A 39 -6.51 -16.20 2.51
C LEU A 39 -5.85 -17.53 2.90
N THR A 40 -6.58 -18.63 2.73
CA THR A 40 -6.13 -19.96 3.12
C THR A 40 -6.59 -21.05 2.14
N ASP A 41 -5.81 -22.14 2.07
CA ASP A 41 -6.20 -23.41 1.44
C ASP A 41 -6.87 -24.38 2.43
N GLY A 42 -7.17 -23.93 3.65
CA GLY A 42 -7.71 -24.72 4.76
C GLY A 42 -6.65 -25.42 5.62
N HIS A 43 -5.39 -25.51 5.16
CA HIS A 43 -4.30 -26.14 5.90
C HIS A 43 -3.31 -25.10 6.43
N ARG A 44 -3.07 -24.06 5.69
CA ARG A 44 -2.14 -22.98 6.04
C ARG A 44 -2.65 -21.62 5.59
N VAL A 45 -2.18 -20.59 6.27
CA VAL A 45 -2.38 -19.21 5.82
C VAL A 45 -1.48 -18.94 4.62
N LEU A 46 -2.07 -18.52 3.51
CA LEU A 46 -1.36 -18.14 2.29
C LEU A 46 -0.99 -16.66 2.30
N ARG A 47 -1.91 -15.81 2.77
CA ARG A 47 -1.72 -14.35 2.90
C ARG A 47 -2.66 -13.75 3.96
N GLY A 48 -2.21 -12.65 4.57
CA GLY A 48 -2.99 -11.85 5.49
C GLY A 48 -3.00 -12.37 6.93
N SER A 49 -3.73 -11.67 7.78
CA SER A 49 -3.91 -11.98 9.19
C SER A 49 -5.14 -11.25 9.71
N LEU A 50 -5.85 -11.84 10.67
CA LEU A 50 -7.06 -11.27 11.30
C LEU A 50 -6.79 -10.72 12.69
N SER A 51 -5.89 -11.37 13.45
CA SER A 51 -5.71 -11.10 14.88
C SER A 51 -4.23 -11.03 15.32
N GLY A 52 -3.30 -11.34 14.42
CA GLY A 52 -1.88 -11.44 14.77
C GLY A 52 -1.47 -12.79 15.37
N GLY A 53 -2.31 -13.84 15.21
CA GLY A 53 -1.99 -15.23 15.59
C GLY A 53 -3.04 -15.94 16.42
N CYS A 54 -3.90 -15.22 17.16
CA CYS A 54 -4.85 -15.83 18.11
C CYS A 54 -5.96 -16.66 17.44
N LEU A 55 -6.55 -16.14 16.37
CA LEU A 55 -7.74 -16.70 15.74
C LEU A 55 -7.43 -17.55 14.51
N GLU A 56 -6.23 -17.44 13.98
CA GLU A 56 -5.86 -18.04 12.71
C GLU A 56 -6.05 -19.56 12.71
N GLY A 57 -5.72 -20.24 13.79
CA GLY A 57 -5.90 -21.69 13.94
C GLY A 57 -7.37 -22.13 13.87
N GLU A 58 -8.27 -21.43 14.55
CA GLU A 58 -9.70 -21.73 14.54
C GLU A 58 -10.32 -21.37 13.18
N VAL A 59 -9.93 -20.22 12.63
CA VAL A 59 -10.37 -19.81 11.28
C VAL A 59 -9.96 -20.83 10.21
N LEU A 60 -8.78 -21.44 10.30
CA LEU A 60 -8.37 -22.54 9.42
C LEU A 60 -9.31 -23.75 9.53
N GLY A 61 -9.75 -24.10 10.76
CA GLY A 61 -10.73 -25.16 10.98
C GLY A 61 -12.05 -24.87 10.24
N ARG A 62 -12.60 -23.68 10.44
CA ARG A 62 -13.84 -23.24 9.79
C ARG A 62 -13.69 -23.08 8.27
N ALA A 63 -12.52 -22.64 7.81
CA ALA A 63 -12.23 -22.55 6.39
C ALA A 63 -12.29 -23.92 5.68
N ARG A 64 -11.86 -25.01 6.34
CA ARG A 64 -11.99 -26.37 5.79
C ARG A 64 -13.45 -26.78 5.58
N GLU A 65 -14.32 -26.44 6.54
CA GLU A 65 -15.75 -26.70 6.40
C GLU A 65 -16.35 -25.94 5.22
N VAL A 66 -16.05 -24.63 5.12
CA VAL A 66 -16.49 -23.76 4.03
C VAL A 66 -15.96 -24.23 2.67
N LEU A 67 -14.73 -24.74 2.62
CA LEU A 67 -14.17 -25.31 1.39
C LEU A 67 -14.87 -26.60 0.97
N ALA A 68 -15.34 -27.41 1.94
CA ALA A 68 -16.01 -28.68 1.68
C ALA A 68 -17.45 -28.49 1.19
N ASP A 69 -18.25 -27.65 1.87
CA ASP A 69 -19.68 -27.50 1.60
C ASP A 69 -20.02 -26.28 0.74
N GLY A 70 -19.09 -25.31 0.61
CA GLY A 70 -19.26 -24.09 -0.17
C GLY A 70 -20.12 -23.02 0.50
N ALA A 71 -20.69 -23.30 1.69
CA ALA A 71 -21.58 -22.36 2.39
C ALA A 71 -20.76 -21.31 3.15
N PRO A 72 -20.94 -20.01 2.91
CA PRO A 72 -20.26 -18.97 3.67
C PRO A 72 -20.73 -18.98 5.14
N ARG A 73 -19.84 -18.60 6.05
CA ARG A 73 -20.10 -18.54 7.49
C ARG A 73 -19.77 -17.19 8.08
N LEU A 74 -20.59 -16.75 9.03
CA LEU A 74 -20.34 -15.60 9.87
C LEU A 74 -20.02 -16.09 11.28
N LEU A 75 -18.81 -15.80 11.78
CA LEU A 75 -18.28 -16.32 13.03
C LEU A 75 -18.04 -15.16 13.98
N ALA A 76 -18.51 -15.28 15.23
CA ALA A 76 -18.26 -14.30 16.27
C ALA A 76 -17.26 -14.88 17.29
N TYR A 77 -16.21 -14.13 17.56
CA TYR A 77 -15.17 -14.44 18.53
C TYR A 77 -15.19 -13.41 19.66
N ASP A 78 -15.59 -13.82 20.85
CA ASP A 78 -15.56 -12.96 22.04
C ASP A 78 -14.22 -13.14 22.74
N LEU A 79 -13.39 -12.11 22.71
CA LEU A 79 -12.06 -12.08 23.32
C LEU A 79 -12.04 -11.31 24.65
N ARG A 80 -13.21 -11.01 25.22
CA ARG A 80 -13.33 -10.28 26.49
C ARG A 80 -13.23 -11.23 27.69
N GLY A 81 -12.57 -10.78 28.76
CA GLY A 81 -12.50 -11.47 30.04
C GLY A 81 -11.51 -12.63 30.08
N ASP A 82 -11.72 -13.58 31.04
CA ASP A 82 -10.82 -14.71 31.31
C ASP A 82 -10.65 -15.71 30.16
N ALA A 83 -11.40 -15.59 29.09
CA ALA A 83 -11.17 -16.33 27.84
C ALA A 83 -9.74 -16.13 27.31
N ASP A 84 -9.14 -14.99 27.57
CA ASP A 84 -7.74 -14.67 27.23
C ASP A 84 -6.74 -15.59 27.97
N LEU A 85 -7.06 -16.04 29.18
CA LEU A 85 -6.24 -16.98 29.96
C LEU A 85 -6.39 -18.43 29.46
N VAL A 86 -7.57 -18.83 28.97
CA VAL A 86 -7.85 -20.17 28.46
C VAL A 86 -7.20 -20.43 27.10
N TRP A 87 -7.16 -19.43 26.25
CA TRP A 87 -6.56 -19.52 24.91
C TRP A 87 -5.07 -19.15 24.89
N GLY A 88 -4.49 -18.76 26.02
CA GLY A 88 -3.06 -18.49 26.17
C GLY A 88 -2.54 -17.31 25.35
N SER A 89 -3.43 -16.39 24.92
CA SER A 89 -3.04 -15.29 24.04
C SER A 89 -2.34 -14.17 24.80
N GLY A 90 -2.72 -13.85 26.05
CA GLY A 90 -2.11 -12.76 26.84
C GLY A 90 -2.00 -11.42 26.09
N MET A 91 -2.77 -11.22 25.03
CA MET A 91 -2.55 -10.16 24.05
C MET A 91 -3.35 -8.89 24.30
N GLY A 92 -4.13 -8.81 25.36
CA GLY A 92 -4.82 -7.58 25.76
C GLY A 92 -5.87 -7.06 24.76
N CYS A 93 -6.41 -7.94 23.91
CA CYS A 93 -7.54 -7.60 23.04
C CYS A 93 -8.84 -7.82 23.81
N GLU A 94 -9.57 -6.75 24.10
CA GLU A 94 -10.86 -6.80 24.83
C GLU A 94 -12.03 -6.50 23.88
N GLY A 95 -12.22 -7.32 22.85
CA GLY A 95 -13.24 -7.06 21.84
C GLY A 95 -13.97 -8.29 21.35
N VAL A 96 -15.10 -8.07 20.67
CA VAL A 96 -15.81 -9.08 19.88
C VAL A 96 -15.49 -8.87 18.41
N LEU A 97 -14.98 -9.92 17.77
CA LEU A 97 -14.61 -9.90 16.36
C LEU A 97 -15.61 -10.74 15.57
N THR A 98 -16.18 -10.15 14.51
CA THR A 98 -17.03 -10.91 13.58
C THR A 98 -16.27 -11.12 12.27
N VAL A 99 -16.08 -12.38 11.92
CA VAL A 99 -15.32 -12.81 10.73
C VAL A 99 -16.27 -13.53 9.78
N ARG A 100 -16.31 -13.09 8.53
CA ARG A 100 -16.98 -13.80 7.46
C ARG A 100 -15.96 -14.66 6.71
N VAL A 101 -16.29 -15.95 6.55
CA VAL A 101 -15.47 -16.92 5.81
C VAL A 101 -16.27 -17.38 4.59
N GLU A 102 -15.67 -17.25 3.42
CA GLU A 102 -16.30 -17.65 2.16
C GLU A 102 -15.33 -18.43 1.27
N ARG A 103 -15.89 -19.33 0.45
CA ARG A 103 -15.14 -20.06 -0.58
C ARG A 103 -15.06 -19.20 -1.84
N LEU A 104 -13.86 -19.06 -2.39
CA LEU A 104 -13.59 -18.40 -3.66
C LEU A 104 -13.01 -19.40 -4.66
N SER A 105 -13.59 -19.46 -5.85
CA SER A 105 -13.06 -20.27 -6.97
C SER A 105 -12.25 -19.42 -7.97
N GLY A 106 -12.06 -18.14 -7.67
CA GLY A 106 -11.31 -17.17 -8.47
C GLY A 106 -11.45 -15.78 -7.88
N VAL A 107 -11.08 -14.77 -8.64
CA VAL A 107 -11.17 -13.37 -8.20
C VAL A 107 -12.63 -12.94 -8.12
N PRO A 108 -13.14 -12.52 -6.93
CA PRO A 108 -14.52 -12.07 -6.81
C PRO A 108 -14.74 -10.72 -7.52
N PRO A 109 -15.97 -10.44 -8.02
CA PRO A 109 -16.26 -9.23 -8.81
C PRO A 109 -15.88 -7.92 -8.13
N TRP A 110 -16.15 -7.79 -6.81
CA TRP A 110 -15.78 -6.59 -6.07
C TRP A 110 -14.28 -6.34 -6.07
N MET A 111 -13.47 -7.41 -5.95
CA MET A 111 -12.00 -7.28 -5.94
C MET A 111 -11.48 -6.93 -7.33
N ALA A 112 -12.04 -7.51 -8.39
CA ALA A 112 -11.70 -7.14 -9.76
C ALA A 112 -11.98 -5.65 -10.03
N THR A 113 -13.13 -5.14 -9.55
CA THR A 113 -13.47 -3.72 -9.65
C THR A 113 -12.46 -2.85 -8.89
N VAL A 114 -12.11 -3.22 -7.66
CA VAL A 114 -11.09 -2.48 -6.87
C VAL A 114 -9.76 -2.39 -7.63
N MET A 115 -9.31 -3.50 -8.22
CA MET A 115 -8.05 -3.49 -8.99
C MET A 115 -8.14 -2.59 -10.22
N ALA A 116 -9.25 -2.64 -10.96
CA ALA A 116 -9.47 -1.79 -12.13
C ALA A 116 -9.54 -0.29 -11.77
N GLU A 117 -10.21 0.07 -10.69
CA GLU A 117 -10.27 1.45 -10.22
C GLU A 117 -8.89 1.96 -9.74
N TRP A 118 -8.09 1.10 -9.13
CA TRP A 118 -6.72 1.44 -8.74
C TRP A 118 -5.79 1.67 -9.93
N GLU A 119 -5.99 0.98 -11.05
CA GLU A 119 -5.23 1.23 -12.30
C GLU A 119 -5.43 2.66 -12.83
N VAL A 120 -6.65 3.21 -12.64
CA VAL A 120 -6.98 4.59 -13.00
C VAL A 120 -6.90 5.56 -11.82
N ARG A 121 -6.21 5.17 -10.76
CA ARG A 121 -5.93 5.98 -9.56
C ARG A 121 -7.18 6.44 -8.80
N ARG A 122 -8.28 5.72 -8.84
CA ARG A 122 -9.51 6.04 -8.13
C ARG A 122 -9.66 5.24 -6.83
N SER A 123 -10.20 5.89 -5.81
CA SER A 123 -10.58 5.27 -4.54
C SER A 123 -11.89 4.50 -4.69
N VAL A 124 -12.02 3.42 -3.91
CA VAL A 124 -13.23 2.60 -3.89
C VAL A 124 -13.76 2.53 -2.47
N ARG A 125 -15.08 2.60 -2.31
CA ARG A 125 -15.79 2.36 -1.06
C ARG A 125 -16.42 0.98 -1.12
N LEU A 126 -16.01 0.09 -0.22
CA LEU A 126 -16.48 -1.30 -0.15
C LEU A 126 -17.34 -1.49 1.09
N ALA A 127 -18.63 -1.76 0.92
CA ALA A 127 -19.47 -2.24 2.02
C ALA A 127 -19.04 -3.66 2.36
N LEU A 128 -18.62 -3.87 3.61
CA LEU A 128 -18.36 -5.20 4.12
C LEU A 128 -19.69 -5.89 4.43
N SER A 129 -19.73 -7.19 4.21
CA SER A 129 -20.93 -8.00 4.42
C SER A 129 -21.38 -7.97 5.89
N SER A 130 -22.66 -7.79 6.14
CA SER A 130 -23.25 -7.87 7.47
C SER A 130 -23.89 -9.23 7.76
N GLY A 131 -24.06 -10.07 6.74
CA GLY A 131 -24.61 -11.43 6.84
C GLY A 131 -23.72 -12.48 6.16
N ALA A 132 -23.97 -13.77 6.46
CA ALA A 132 -23.18 -14.85 5.85
C ALA A 132 -23.38 -14.91 4.33
N ASP A 133 -24.62 -14.79 3.86
CA ASP A 133 -25.00 -14.92 2.45
C ASP A 133 -24.85 -13.62 1.63
N GLU A 134 -24.51 -12.51 2.30
CA GLU A 134 -24.34 -11.23 1.66
C GLU A 134 -22.88 -11.04 1.22
N ALA A 135 -22.63 -10.87 -0.08
CA ALA A 135 -21.30 -10.60 -0.59
C ALA A 135 -20.90 -9.11 -0.38
N PRO A 136 -19.61 -8.81 -0.19
CA PRO A 136 -19.13 -7.43 -0.22
C PRO A 136 -19.49 -6.76 -1.55
N ARG A 137 -19.87 -5.48 -1.50
CA ARG A 137 -20.25 -4.71 -2.69
C ARG A 137 -19.63 -3.31 -2.73
N ILE A 138 -19.37 -2.85 -3.93
CA ILE A 138 -18.90 -1.48 -4.16
C ILE A 138 -20.07 -0.52 -3.93
N LEU A 139 -19.80 0.56 -3.20
CA LEU A 139 -20.73 1.65 -2.96
C LEU A 139 -20.52 2.80 -3.95
N ALA A 140 -21.60 3.42 -4.38
CA ALA A 140 -21.53 4.73 -5.02
C ALA A 140 -21.02 5.81 -4.04
N GLU A 141 -20.56 6.95 -4.54
CA GLU A 141 -19.88 7.99 -3.76
C GLU A 141 -20.71 8.48 -2.55
N ALA A 142 -22.00 8.71 -2.73
CA ALA A 142 -22.92 9.18 -1.68
C ALA A 142 -23.73 8.06 -1.00
N GLU A 143 -23.50 6.80 -1.37
CA GLU A 143 -24.29 5.68 -0.86
C GLU A 143 -23.89 5.32 0.58
N HIS A 144 -24.88 5.07 1.44
CA HIS A 144 -24.68 4.62 2.81
C HIS A 144 -24.88 3.11 2.91
N SER A 145 -24.14 2.50 3.85
CA SER A 145 -24.29 1.09 4.20
C SER A 145 -24.54 0.97 5.70
N PRO A 146 -25.45 0.10 6.14
CA PRO A 146 -25.68 -0.16 7.57
C PRO A 146 -24.51 -0.89 8.22
N GLY A 147 -23.69 -1.59 7.44
CA GLY A 147 -22.48 -2.29 7.89
C GLY A 147 -21.21 -1.45 7.81
N ALA A 148 -20.10 -2.05 8.17
CA ALA A 148 -18.79 -1.41 8.04
C ALA A 148 -18.47 -1.13 6.57
N VAL A 149 -17.90 0.04 6.33
CA VAL A 149 -17.41 0.45 5.00
C VAL A 149 -15.89 0.57 5.07
N GLU A 150 -15.22 -0.09 4.13
CA GLU A 150 -13.78 0.01 3.95
C GLU A 150 -13.48 1.01 2.83
N GLU A 151 -12.69 2.03 3.16
CA GLU A 151 -12.14 2.95 2.16
C GLU A 151 -10.87 2.33 1.57
N LEU A 152 -10.88 2.12 0.28
CA LEU A 152 -9.79 1.48 -0.48
C LEU A 152 -9.19 2.50 -1.47
N PRO A 153 -8.34 3.44 -1.00
CA PRO A 153 -7.65 4.34 -1.90
C PRO A 153 -6.63 3.58 -2.76
N PRO A 154 -6.24 4.10 -3.94
CA PRO A 154 -5.21 3.47 -4.74
C PRO A 154 -3.89 3.39 -3.98
N PRO A 155 -3.04 2.39 -4.24
CA PRO A 155 -1.69 2.32 -3.68
C PRO A 155 -0.93 3.62 -3.89
N LEU A 156 -0.02 3.95 -2.97
CA LEU A 156 0.90 5.07 -3.21
C LEU A 156 1.66 4.81 -4.50
N ALA A 157 1.93 5.86 -5.27
CA ALA A 157 2.77 5.79 -6.44
C ALA A 157 4.10 6.50 -6.18
N LEU A 158 5.20 5.92 -6.63
CA LEU A 158 6.54 6.50 -6.53
C LEU A 158 7.15 6.58 -7.92
N TRP A 159 7.50 7.79 -8.35
CA TRP A 159 8.16 8.08 -9.61
C TRP A 159 9.61 8.46 -9.36
N LEU A 160 10.53 7.61 -9.80
CA LEU A 160 11.98 7.76 -9.60
C LEU A 160 12.61 8.30 -10.88
N TRP A 161 13.23 9.46 -10.79
CA TRP A 161 13.89 10.13 -11.91
C TRP A 161 15.40 9.91 -11.84
N GLY A 162 15.89 9.02 -12.69
CA GLY A 162 17.26 8.52 -12.73
C GLY A 162 17.28 7.00 -12.61
N GLY A 163 17.89 6.31 -13.55
CA GLY A 163 17.94 4.84 -13.63
C GLY A 163 19.27 4.24 -13.15
N ASP A 164 19.93 4.88 -12.19
CA ASP A 164 21.18 4.37 -11.63
C ASP A 164 20.96 3.31 -10.55
N GLU A 165 22.02 2.72 -9.98
CA GLU A 165 21.92 1.57 -9.05
C GLU A 165 21.16 1.92 -7.76
N ASP A 166 21.32 3.12 -7.23
CA ASP A 166 20.59 3.57 -6.04
C ASP A 166 19.07 3.54 -6.23
N THR A 167 18.59 3.74 -7.46
CA THR A 167 17.18 3.67 -7.83
C THR A 167 16.62 2.27 -7.66
N ARG A 168 17.41 1.23 -7.89
CA ARG A 168 16.98 -0.17 -7.78
C ARG A 168 16.56 -0.52 -6.37
N LEU A 169 17.33 -0.09 -5.35
CA LEU A 169 16.97 -0.30 -3.95
C LEU A 169 15.62 0.33 -3.59
N LEU A 170 15.38 1.55 -4.08
CA LEU A 170 14.10 2.24 -3.89
C LEU A 170 12.94 1.50 -4.54
N VAL A 171 13.13 1.00 -5.77
CA VAL A 171 12.12 0.20 -6.46
C VAL A 171 11.76 -1.04 -5.64
N ASP A 172 12.74 -1.84 -5.24
CA ASP A 172 12.50 -3.11 -4.56
C ASP A 172 11.84 -2.91 -3.18
N LEU A 173 12.29 -1.94 -2.41
CA LEU A 173 11.69 -1.60 -1.12
C LEU A 173 10.25 -1.06 -1.27
N ALA A 174 10.01 -0.16 -2.21
CA ALA A 174 8.68 0.40 -2.45
C ALA A 174 7.70 -0.67 -2.96
N LYS A 175 8.15 -1.59 -3.83
CA LYS A 175 7.36 -2.77 -4.24
C LYS A 175 7.07 -3.68 -3.06
N GLY A 176 8.02 -3.85 -2.13
CA GLY A 176 7.82 -4.56 -0.86
C GLY A 176 6.69 -3.95 -0.02
N LEU A 177 6.50 -2.64 -0.06
CA LEU A 177 5.39 -1.93 0.59
C LEU A 177 4.07 -1.99 -0.20
N GLY A 178 4.06 -2.52 -1.42
CA GLY A 178 2.88 -2.60 -2.28
C GLY A 178 2.58 -1.30 -3.05
N TRP A 179 3.58 -0.44 -3.24
CA TRP A 179 3.44 0.79 -4.01
C TRP A 179 3.48 0.52 -5.52
N CYS A 180 2.88 1.39 -6.31
CA CYS A 180 3.13 1.47 -7.74
C CYS A 180 4.44 2.23 -7.97
N VAL A 181 5.35 1.67 -8.76
CA VAL A 181 6.67 2.28 -8.96
C VAL A 181 6.96 2.49 -10.44
N GLY A 182 7.23 3.72 -10.82
CA GLY A 182 7.71 4.10 -12.13
C GLY A 182 9.16 4.59 -12.08
N VAL A 183 9.96 4.22 -13.07
CA VAL A 183 11.32 4.73 -13.27
C VAL A 183 11.36 5.51 -14.56
N VAL A 184 11.90 6.72 -14.50
CA VAL A 184 12.03 7.65 -15.65
C VAL A 184 13.49 8.05 -15.80
N ASP A 185 14.03 7.98 -17.00
CA ASP A 185 15.35 8.53 -17.34
C ASP A 185 15.34 9.02 -18.78
N HIS A 186 16.09 10.06 -19.08
CA HIS A 186 16.26 10.56 -20.46
C HIS A 186 17.12 9.63 -21.32
N ARG A 187 17.87 8.70 -20.70
CA ARG A 187 18.72 7.70 -21.35
C ARG A 187 17.97 6.37 -21.44
N PRO A 188 17.53 5.91 -22.64
CA PRO A 188 16.75 4.68 -22.77
C PRO A 188 17.44 3.43 -22.19
N ALA A 189 18.77 3.35 -22.29
CA ALA A 189 19.55 2.23 -21.75
C ALA A 189 19.49 2.12 -20.20
N PHE A 190 19.01 3.15 -19.52
CA PHE A 190 18.91 3.19 -18.05
C PHE A 190 17.51 2.82 -17.54
N VAL A 191 16.52 2.65 -18.39
CA VAL A 191 15.13 2.27 -18.03
C VAL A 191 14.72 1.00 -18.75
N THR A 192 15.42 -0.09 -18.44
CA THR A 192 15.17 -1.40 -19.03
C THR A 192 14.59 -2.37 -18.04
N ARG A 193 13.83 -3.36 -18.52
CA ARG A 193 13.25 -4.42 -17.67
C ARG A 193 14.31 -5.28 -16.98
N GLU A 194 15.49 -5.42 -17.58
CA GLU A 194 16.61 -6.11 -16.98
C GLU A 194 17.13 -5.39 -15.73
N ARG A 195 17.22 -4.07 -15.79
CA ARG A 195 17.67 -3.24 -14.64
C ARG A 195 16.63 -3.15 -13.55
N PHE A 196 15.35 -3.03 -13.92
CA PHE A 196 14.23 -2.83 -13.01
C PHE A 196 13.12 -3.86 -13.25
N PRO A 197 13.35 -5.15 -12.93
CA PRO A 197 12.37 -6.20 -13.20
C PRO A 197 11.06 -6.04 -12.42
N SER A 198 11.11 -5.43 -11.24
CA SER A 198 9.95 -5.24 -10.35
C SER A 198 9.20 -3.90 -10.53
N ALA A 199 9.73 -2.95 -11.32
CA ALA A 199 9.04 -1.69 -11.59
C ALA A 199 7.76 -1.91 -12.41
N ASP A 200 6.71 -1.14 -12.13
CA ASP A 200 5.45 -1.23 -12.89
C ASP A 200 5.57 -0.51 -14.23
N THR A 201 6.21 0.66 -14.24
CA THR A 201 6.38 1.50 -15.44
C THR A 201 7.83 1.86 -15.65
N LEU A 202 8.28 1.77 -16.89
CA LEU A 202 9.60 2.20 -17.34
C LEU A 202 9.41 3.19 -18.48
N GLN A 203 9.91 4.42 -18.31
CA GLN A 203 9.67 5.50 -19.27
C GLN A 203 10.97 6.22 -19.62
N ALA A 204 11.37 6.16 -20.89
CA ALA A 204 12.45 6.99 -21.41
C ALA A 204 11.90 8.31 -21.97
N GLY A 205 12.58 9.42 -21.68
CA GLY A 205 12.22 10.70 -22.28
C GLY A 205 12.57 11.93 -21.46
N HIS A 206 12.35 13.09 -22.04
CA HIS A 206 12.55 14.39 -21.40
C HIS A 206 11.37 14.76 -20.48
N PRO A 207 11.60 15.47 -19.37
CA PRO A 207 10.56 15.84 -18.41
C PRO A 207 9.35 16.53 -19.03
N ALA A 208 9.57 17.44 -19.96
CA ALA A 208 8.50 18.17 -20.67
C ALA A 208 7.53 17.25 -21.43
N GLN A 209 7.99 16.10 -21.88
CA GLN A 209 7.18 15.12 -22.61
C GLN A 209 6.57 14.06 -21.67
N VAL A 210 7.36 13.62 -20.69
CA VAL A 210 6.98 12.50 -19.81
C VAL A 210 6.02 12.96 -18.72
N VAL A 211 6.30 14.06 -18.01
CA VAL A 211 5.51 14.50 -16.86
C VAL A 211 4.01 14.66 -17.18
N PRO A 212 3.59 15.28 -18.30
CA PRO A 212 2.17 15.42 -18.61
C PRO A 212 1.44 14.11 -18.87
N ALA A 213 2.16 13.03 -19.21
CA ALA A 213 1.60 11.71 -19.49
C ALA A 213 1.53 10.80 -18.26
N LEU A 214 2.16 11.18 -17.13
CA LEU A 214 2.15 10.38 -15.91
C LEU A 214 0.86 10.56 -15.13
N PRO A 215 0.29 9.51 -14.54
CA PRO A 215 -0.90 9.57 -13.68
C PRO A 215 -0.52 10.10 -12.28
N LEU A 216 -0.10 11.36 -12.21
CA LEU A 216 0.29 12.03 -10.97
C LEU A 216 -0.92 12.57 -10.23
N ASP A 217 -1.00 12.26 -8.95
CA ASP A 217 -2.06 12.71 -8.05
C ASP A 217 -1.50 13.05 -6.65
N ALA A 218 -2.37 13.44 -5.73
CA ALA A 218 -1.98 13.75 -4.35
C ALA A 218 -1.40 12.55 -3.58
N ARG A 219 -1.57 11.32 -4.08
CA ARG A 219 -1.00 10.08 -3.51
C ARG A 219 0.25 9.62 -4.26
N SER A 220 0.79 10.47 -5.12
CA SER A 220 2.01 10.22 -5.88
C SER A 220 3.17 11.00 -5.28
N GLY A 221 4.31 10.35 -5.11
CA GLY A 221 5.60 10.96 -4.81
C GLY A 221 6.53 10.88 -6.02
N ALA A 222 7.37 11.90 -6.20
CA ALA A 222 8.44 11.90 -7.17
C ALA A 222 9.79 12.15 -6.46
N VAL A 223 10.83 11.39 -6.83
CA VAL A 223 12.17 11.57 -6.28
C VAL A 223 13.18 11.72 -7.41
N LEU A 224 13.95 12.80 -7.37
CA LEU A 224 14.94 13.15 -8.38
C LEU A 224 16.32 12.65 -7.96
N LEU A 225 16.90 11.76 -8.77
CA LEU A 225 18.15 11.02 -8.51
C LEU A 225 19.09 11.08 -9.74
N THR A 226 18.87 12.00 -10.70
CA THR A 226 19.64 11.97 -11.95
C THR A 226 21.11 12.38 -11.78
N HIS A 227 21.46 12.95 -10.64
CA HIS A 227 22.78 13.57 -10.34
C HIS A 227 23.18 14.69 -11.33
N ASN A 228 22.29 15.04 -12.26
CA ASN A 228 22.51 16.11 -13.22
C ASN A 228 21.74 17.36 -12.81
N TYR A 229 22.46 18.45 -12.52
CA TYR A 229 21.87 19.67 -11.99
C TYR A 229 20.80 20.27 -12.90
N LEU A 230 21.08 20.38 -14.19
CA LEU A 230 20.16 21.00 -15.17
C LEU A 230 18.92 20.12 -15.41
N LYS A 231 19.11 18.80 -15.45
CA LYS A 231 17.99 17.84 -15.60
C LYS A 231 17.09 17.82 -14.37
N ASP A 232 17.67 17.79 -13.16
CA ASP A 232 16.89 17.88 -11.95
C ASP A 232 16.13 19.21 -11.85
N GLN A 233 16.76 20.32 -12.26
CA GLN A 233 16.12 21.64 -12.29
C GLN A 233 14.93 21.68 -13.26
N GLU A 234 15.07 21.14 -14.46
CA GLU A 234 14.02 21.04 -15.46
C GLU A 234 12.86 20.15 -14.93
N THR A 235 13.19 18.94 -14.45
CA THR A 235 12.21 17.99 -13.90
C THR A 235 11.43 18.59 -12.75
N LEU A 236 12.11 19.26 -11.83
CA LEU A 236 11.51 19.89 -10.65
C LEU A 236 10.43 20.93 -11.05
N ARG A 237 10.72 21.78 -12.05
CA ARG A 237 9.72 22.76 -12.54
C ARG A 237 8.47 22.07 -13.07
N HIS A 238 8.63 21.01 -13.87
CA HIS A 238 7.49 20.30 -14.44
C HIS A 238 6.69 19.57 -13.37
N LEU A 239 7.33 18.89 -12.43
CA LEU A 239 6.64 18.16 -11.36
C LEU A 239 5.85 19.09 -10.43
N LEU A 240 6.42 20.21 -10.01
CA LEU A 240 5.74 21.16 -9.14
C LEU A 240 4.53 21.86 -9.80
N ALA A 241 4.45 21.84 -11.12
CA ALA A 241 3.28 22.29 -11.86
C ALA A 241 2.12 21.26 -11.90
N THR A 242 2.31 20.07 -11.35
CA THR A 242 1.31 19.00 -11.31
C THR A 242 0.65 18.88 -9.94
N SER A 243 -0.30 17.93 -9.81
CA SER A 243 -0.96 17.56 -8.55
C SER A 243 -0.18 16.54 -7.71
N VAL A 244 1.10 16.25 -8.04
CA VAL A 244 1.94 15.35 -7.25
C VAL A 244 2.00 15.78 -5.78
N GLY A 245 1.78 14.83 -4.85
CA GLY A 245 1.70 15.15 -3.42
C GLY A 245 3.05 15.36 -2.73
N TYR A 246 4.13 14.88 -3.35
CA TYR A 246 5.48 14.96 -2.76
C TYR A 246 6.54 15.02 -3.86
N VAL A 247 7.56 15.87 -3.67
CA VAL A 247 8.75 15.93 -4.55
C VAL A 247 10.00 15.94 -3.69
N GLY A 248 10.85 14.94 -3.87
CA GLY A 248 12.15 14.81 -3.21
C GLY A 248 13.31 15.11 -4.15
N LEU A 249 14.27 15.92 -3.72
CA LEU A 249 15.49 16.18 -4.46
C LEU A 249 16.69 15.57 -3.75
N MET A 250 17.36 14.61 -4.39
CA MET A 250 18.58 14.02 -3.87
C MET A 250 19.80 14.89 -4.12
N GLY A 251 20.68 14.97 -3.12
CA GLY A 251 21.96 15.68 -3.23
C GLY A 251 22.46 16.23 -1.91
N SER A 252 23.66 16.84 -1.94
CA SER A 252 24.18 17.52 -0.78
C SER A 252 23.33 18.76 -0.40
N ARG A 253 23.29 19.12 0.88
CA ARG A 253 22.58 20.32 1.36
C ARG A 253 22.92 21.57 0.54
N ALA A 254 24.22 21.76 0.22
CA ALA A 254 24.66 22.91 -0.58
C ALA A 254 24.14 22.88 -2.02
N ARG A 255 24.10 21.69 -2.66
CA ARG A 255 23.53 21.52 -4.02
C ARG A 255 22.02 21.79 -4.03
N CYS A 256 21.31 21.22 -3.08
CA CYS A 256 19.86 21.40 -2.93
C CYS A 256 19.51 22.88 -2.67
N ALA A 257 20.17 23.52 -1.69
CA ALA A 257 19.94 24.92 -1.35
C ALA A 257 20.18 25.84 -2.57
N ARG A 258 21.25 25.62 -3.33
CA ARG A 258 21.54 26.39 -4.55
C ARG A 258 20.46 26.22 -5.62
N MET A 259 19.94 24.99 -5.80
CA MET A 259 18.89 24.72 -6.78
C MET A 259 17.58 25.38 -6.39
N VAL A 260 17.15 25.22 -5.13
CA VAL A 260 15.93 25.82 -4.60
C VAL A 260 15.99 27.34 -4.68
N ALA A 261 17.08 27.95 -4.25
CA ALA A 261 17.29 29.41 -4.34
C ALA A 261 17.32 29.92 -5.78
N GLY A 262 18.03 29.21 -6.68
CA GLY A 262 18.13 29.58 -8.10
C GLY A 262 16.79 29.46 -8.85
N LEU A 263 15.84 28.70 -8.33
CA LEU A 263 14.48 28.55 -8.89
C LEU A 263 13.43 29.42 -8.17
N GLY A 264 13.77 30.02 -7.04
CA GLY A 264 12.82 30.78 -6.20
C GLY A 264 11.68 29.91 -5.65
N ILE A 265 11.91 28.60 -5.40
CA ILE A 265 10.87 27.66 -5.00
C ILE A 265 10.61 27.77 -3.51
N THR A 266 9.31 27.87 -3.15
CA THR A 266 8.80 27.83 -1.75
C THR A 266 7.69 26.80 -1.57
N ASP A 267 7.62 25.78 -2.43
CA ASP A 267 6.56 24.77 -2.43
C ASP A 267 6.71 23.81 -1.22
N PRO A 268 5.67 23.66 -0.39
CA PRO A 268 5.71 22.79 0.81
C PRO A 268 5.81 21.29 0.48
N ARG A 269 5.54 20.88 -0.75
CA ARG A 269 5.68 19.49 -1.22
C ARG A 269 7.15 19.12 -1.48
N LEU A 270 8.03 20.11 -1.64
CA LEU A 270 9.44 19.89 -1.92
C LEU A 270 10.23 19.55 -0.65
N ARG A 271 11.00 18.47 -0.70
CA ARG A 271 12.01 18.10 0.29
C ARG A 271 13.40 18.07 -0.36
N ALA A 272 14.31 18.88 0.15
CA ALA A 272 15.63 19.07 -0.47
C ALA A 272 16.69 19.41 0.61
N PRO A 273 17.59 18.51 0.96
CA PRO A 273 17.69 17.12 0.45
C PRO A 273 16.56 16.22 0.93
N VAL A 274 16.25 15.19 0.13
CA VAL A 274 15.27 14.15 0.43
C VAL A 274 15.76 13.17 1.49
N GLY A 275 14.82 12.67 2.32
CA GLY A 275 15.01 11.60 3.29
C GLY A 275 15.06 12.07 4.74
N LEU A 276 14.50 11.25 5.64
CA LEU A 276 14.60 11.46 7.08
C LEU A 276 16.04 11.27 7.57
N ASP A 277 16.42 12.00 8.63
CA ASP A 277 17.72 11.79 9.28
C ASP A 277 17.69 10.52 10.14
N LEU A 278 18.14 9.40 9.56
CA LEU A 278 18.25 8.10 10.24
C LEU A 278 19.69 7.76 10.66
N GLY A 279 20.61 8.71 10.59
CA GLY A 279 21.97 8.56 11.11
C GLY A 279 22.92 7.68 10.28
N SER A 280 22.53 7.19 9.09
CA SER A 280 23.38 6.38 8.22
C SER A 280 23.49 6.97 6.81
N ARG A 281 24.63 6.67 6.14
CA ARG A 281 24.89 7.04 4.75
C ARG A 281 24.99 5.84 3.81
N ALA A 282 24.78 4.63 4.32
CA ALA A 282 24.72 3.43 3.49
C ALA A 282 23.53 3.53 2.49
N PRO A 283 23.67 3.07 1.24
CA PRO A 283 22.63 3.19 0.22
C PRO A 283 21.29 2.66 0.67
N GLU A 284 21.27 1.54 1.38
CA GLU A 284 20.04 0.90 1.90
C GLU A 284 19.34 1.77 2.96
N ALA A 285 20.12 2.40 3.84
CA ALA A 285 19.59 3.29 4.86
C ALA A 285 19.09 4.61 4.25
N VAL A 286 19.75 5.11 3.21
CA VAL A 286 19.27 6.27 2.44
C VAL A 286 17.95 5.93 1.74
N ALA A 287 17.86 4.77 1.11
CA ALA A 287 16.61 4.33 0.47
C ALA A 287 15.46 4.20 1.49
N LEU A 288 15.72 3.62 2.67
CA LEU A 288 14.76 3.56 3.76
C LEU A 288 14.34 4.96 4.23
N ALA A 289 15.29 5.87 4.43
CA ALA A 289 15.04 7.25 4.85
C ALA A 289 14.14 8.01 3.86
N ILE A 290 14.40 7.85 2.55
CA ILE A 290 13.60 8.43 1.49
C ILE A 290 12.15 7.88 1.52
N LEU A 291 11.98 6.56 1.55
CA LEU A 291 10.65 5.95 1.54
C LEU A 291 9.86 6.27 2.80
N ALA A 292 10.51 6.32 3.95
CA ALA A 292 9.87 6.72 5.20
C ALA A 292 9.36 8.17 5.13
N GLU A 293 10.14 9.11 4.59
CA GLU A 293 9.71 10.49 4.40
C GLU A 293 8.56 10.61 3.40
N VAL A 294 8.67 9.95 2.24
CA VAL A 294 7.59 9.90 1.23
C VAL A 294 6.30 9.38 1.85
N GLN A 295 6.36 8.26 2.58
CA GLN A 295 5.19 7.69 3.24
C GLN A 295 4.58 8.65 4.26
N ALA A 296 5.41 9.24 5.13
CA ALA A 296 4.95 10.19 6.13
C ALA A 296 4.27 11.39 5.47
N ALA A 297 4.88 11.98 4.45
CA ALA A 297 4.32 13.12 3.74
C ALA A 297 2.99 12.81 3.04
N LEU A 298 2.90 11.69 2.32
CA LEU A 298 1.70 11.32 1.56
C LEU A 298 0.54 10.80 2.43
N LEU A 299 0.82 10.33 3.66
CA LEU A 299 -0.18 9.80 4.58
C LEU A 299 -0.42 10.68 5.81
N GLY A 300 0.21 11.87 5.88
CA GLY A 300 0.04 12.81 6.97
C GLY A 300 0.73 12.39 8.27
N GLY A 301 1.74 11.52 8.19
CA GLY A 301 2.57 11.15 9.34
C GLY A 301 3.59 12.21 9.69
N SER A 302 3.97 12.31 10.97
CA SER A 302 4.97 13.28 11.46
C SER A 302 6.41 12.88 11.17
N GLY A 303 6.68 11.60 10.87
CA GLY A 303 8.04 11.04 10.79
C GLY A 303 8.75 10.92 12.15
N ARG A 304 8.06 11.21 13.26
CA ARG A 304 8.58 11.10 14.63
C ARG A 304 8.29 9.73 15.24
N PRO A 305 8.95 9.32 16.34
CA PRO A 305 8.56 8.16 17.12
C PRO A 305 7.10 8.24 17.53
N LEU A 306 6.35 7.11 17.50
CA LEU A 306 4.94 7.07 17.89
C LEU A 306 4.72 7.48 19.35
N SER A 307 5.70 7.28 20.23
CA SER A 307 5.70 7.77 21.61
C SER A 307 5.66 9.29 21.74
N GLU A 308 6.06 10.02 20.69
CA GLU A 308 6.10 11.48 20.60
C GLU A 308 5.06 12.05 19.62
N ALA A 309 4.39 11.19 18.87
CA ALA A 309 3.34 11.59 17.94
C ALA A 309 2.06 11.91 18.75
N ARG A 310 1.46 13.07 18.50
CA ARG A 310 0.18 13.50 19.08
C ARG A 310 -0.96 13.14 18.15
#